data_af522f36b320434dca20f300281ab236
#
_entry.id   af522f36b320434dca20f300281ab236
#
_cell.length_a   1.000
_cell.length_b   1.000
_cell.length_c   1.000
_cell.angle_alpha   90.00
_cell.angle_beta   90.00
_cell.angle_gamma   90.00
#
_symmetry.space_group_name_H-M   'P 1'
#
loop_
_entity.id
_entity.type
_entity.pdbx_description
1 polymer ?
#
loop_
_entity_poly.entity_id
_entity_poly.type
_entity_poly.pdbx_seq_one_letter_code
_entity_poly.pdbx_strand_id
1 'polypeptide(L)'
;SIVAERLADKGKSSEAVSIMIAGMTIANLFGVPLGTSLSTMLSWRATFLLVGLWGIVILYYIWRWVPQVEGLKDTGFKGQFRFLKTPAPWLILGATALGNGGVFCWYSYINPMLTHISGFSAESITPLMILAGFGMVMGNLISGRLSDRYTPGKVGTAAQALICLMLLLIFFLSPYKWAAALLMCLCTAGLFAVSSPEQILIIRVAKGGEMLGAACVQVAFNLGNAIGAYAGGLAISGGYRYPALTGVPFALIGFILFLIFYKKYQAKY
;
A
#
# COMPACT_ATOMS: atom_id res chain seq x y z
N SER A 1 3.55 -12.44 3.96
CA SER A 1 4.84 -11.83 3.55
C SER A 1 6.04 -12.67 3.97
N ILE A 2 6.15 -13.08 5.24
CA ILE A 2 7.30 -13.87 5.77
C ILE A 2 7.50 -15.20 5.01
N VAL A 3 6.44 -15.97 4.77
CA VAL A 3 6.51 -17.23 4.01
C VAL A 3 6.96 -16.95 2.57
N ALA A 4 6.42 -15.91 1.93
CA ALA A 4 6.81 -15.52 0.58
C ALA A 4 8.29 -15.10 0.51
N GLU A 5 8.79 -14.36 1.49
CA GLU A 5 10.20 -14.00 1.58
C GLU A 5 11.11 -15.21 1.75
N ARG A 6 10.73 -16.19 2.59
CA ARG A 6 11.52 -17.38 2.88
C ARG A 6 11.56 -18.41 1.75
N LEU A 7 10.47 -18.51 0.98
CA LEU A 7 10.37 -19.41 -0.16
C LEU A 7 10.92 -18.81 -1.46
N ALA A 8 11.25 -17.52 -1.45
CA ALA A 8 11.78 -16.83 -2.62
C ALA A 8 13.20 -17.31 -2.95
N ASP A 9 13.53 -17.35 -4.24
CA ASP A 9 14.90 -17.53 -4.72
C ASP A 9 15.83 -16.45 -4.15
N LYS A 10 17.12 -16.75 -4.06
CA LYS A 10 18.13 -15.79 -3.61
C LYS A 10 18.06 -14.52 -4.48
N GLY A 11 17.89 -13.38 -3.82
CA GLY A 11 17.81 -12.07 -4.47
C GLY A 11 16.45 -11.71 -5.06
N LYS A 12 15.37 -12.49 -4.79
CA LYS A 12 14.00 -12.22 -5.27
C LYS A 12 12.97 -12.06 -4.15
N SER A 13 13.41 -11.77 -2.93
CA SER A 13 12.53 -11.66 -1.76
C SER A 13 11.48 -10.55 -1.91
N SER A 14 11.88 -9.39 -2.43
CA SER A 14 10.96 -8.27 -2.61
C SER A 14 9.98 -8.51 -3.76
N GLU A 15 10.41 -9.18 -4.84
CA GLU A 15 9.53 -9.60 -5.93
C GLU A 15 8.46 -10.58 -5.42
N ALA A 16 8.84 -11.59 -4.62
CA ALA A 16 7.91 -12.55 -4.05
C ALA A 16 6.85 -11.89 -3.14
N VAL A 17 7.28 -10.95 -2.28
CA VAL A 17 6.36 -10.16 -1.44
C VAL A 17 5.45 -9.28 -2.29
N SER A 18 5.99 -8.66 -3.36
CA SER A 18 5.19 -7.83 -4.25
C SER A 18 4.12 -8.62 -5.02
N ILE A 19 4.41 -9.86 -5.43
CA ILE A 19 3.42 -10.75 -6.05
C ILE A 19 2.27 -11.07 -5.08
N MET A 20 2.58 -11.32 -3.82
CA MET A 20 1.56 -11.53 -2.78
C MET A 20 0.67 -10.30 -2.59
N ILE A 21 1.27 -9.10 -2.50
CA ILE A 21 0.54 -7.84 -2.35
C ILE A 21 -0.29 -7.55 -3.62
N ALA A 22 0.24 -7.84 -4.82
CA ALA A 22 -0.50 -7.71 -6.07
C ALA A 22 -1.76 -8.58 -6.08
N GLY A 23 -1.68 -9.81 -5.55
CA GLY A 23 -2.85 -10.68 -5.39
C GLY A 23 -3.95 -10.04 -4.54
N MET A 24 -3.59 -9.41 -3.41
CA MET A 24 -4.52 -8.67 -2.57
C MET A 24 -5.14 -7.46 -3.30
N THR A 25 -4.34 -6.73 -4.06
CA THR A 25 -4.80 -5.57 -4.83
C THR A 25 -5.75 -5.97 -5.95
N ILE A 26 -5.44 -7.05 -6.66
CA ILE A 26 -6.30 -7.64 -7.71
C ILE A 26 -7.61 -8.14 -7.11
N ALA A 27 -7.55 -8.79 -5.94
CA ALA A 27 -8.73 -9.25 -5.24
C ALA A 27 -9.65 -8.07 -4.84
N ASN A 28 -9.10 -6.95 -4.39
CA ASN A 28 -9.90 -5.75 -4.12
C ASN A 28 -10.48 -5.14 -5.39
N LEU A 29 -9.70 -5.08 -6.47
CA LEU A 29 -10.13 -4.49 -7.75
C LEU A 29 -11.32 -5.23 -8.38
N PHE A 30 -11.29 -6.56 -8.37
CA PHE A 30 -12.33 -7.39 -8.97
C PHE A 30 -13.32 -7.95 -7.95
N GLY A 31 -12.87 -8.26 -6.74
CA GLY A 31 -13.69 -8.88 -5.71
C GLY A 31 -14.81 -7.98 -5.20
N VAL A 32 -14.55 -6.68 -5.03
CA VAL A 32 -15.58 -5.73 -4.59
C VAL A 32 -16.70 -5.59 -5.62
N PRO A 33 -16.43 -5.29 -6.92
CA PRO A 33 -17.48 -5.23 -7.93
C PRO A 33 -18.22 -6.57 -8.11
N LEU A 34 -17.50 -7.70 -8.15
CA LEU A 34 -18.10 -9.03 -8.27
C LEU A 34 -18.97 -9.36 -7.05
N GLY A 35 -18.49 -9.09 -5.85
CA GLY A 35 -19.25 -9.33 -4.62
C GLY A 35 -20.52 -8.49 -4.56
N THR A 36 -20.46 -7.22 -4.99
CA THR A 36 -21.62 -6.33 -5.07
C THR A 36 -22.62 -6.85 -6.09
N SER A 37 -22.17 -7.22 -7.30
CA SER A 37 -23.04 -7.76 -8.34
C SER A 37 -23.72 -9.07 -7.90
N LEU A 38 -22.95 -10.00 -7.31
CA LEU A 38 -23.51 -11.24 -6.79
C LEU A 38 -24.52 -11.00 -5.66
N SER A 39 -24.25 -10.02 -4.79
CA SER A 39 -25.17 -9.66 -3.70
C SER A 39 -26.50 -9.12 -4.22
N THR A 40 -26.48 -8.34 -5.31
CA THR A 40 -27.69 -7.80 -5.94
C THR A 40 -28.45 -8.84 -6.77
N MET A 41 -27.73 -9.74 -7.46
CA MET A 41 -28.35 -10.76 -8.32
C MET A 41 -28.91 -11.96 -7.55
N LEU A 42 -28.23 -12.39 -6.50
CA LEU A 42 -28.59 -13.57 -5.72
C LEU A 42 -29.06 -13.18 -4.31
N SER A 43 -28.15 -12.94 -3.44
CA SER A 43 -28.34 -12.37 -2.09
C SER A 43 -26.97 -12.15 -1.42
N TRP A 44 -26.91 -11.32 -0.40
CA TRP A 44 -25.69 -11.16 0.40
C TRP A 44 -25.25 -12.48 1.08
N ARG A 45 -26.21 -13.33 1.49
CA ARG A 45 -25.92 -14.66 2.07
C ARG A 45 -25.24 -15.59 1.07
N ALA A 46 -25.72 -15.64 -0.17
CA ALA A 46 -25.11 -16.43 -1.23
C ALA A 46 -23.70 -15.95 -1.55
N THR A 47 -23.47 -14.62 -1.54
CA THR A 47 -22.13 -14.05 -1.74
C THR A 47 -21.16 -14.51 -0.65
N PHE A 48 -21.57 -14.47 0.63
CA PHE A 48 -20.71 -14.96 1.73
C PHE A 48 -20.47 -16.47 1.66
N LEU A 49 -21.48 -17.25 1.25
CA LEU A 49 -21.32 -18.70 1.03
C LEU A 49 -20.27 -18.98 -0.05
N LEU A 50 -20.33 -18.27 -1.18
CA LEU A 50 -19.34 -18.41 -2.26
C LEU A 50 -17.92 -18.03 -1.80
N VAL A 51 -17.78 -16.96 -1.03
CA VAL A 51 -16.49 -16.57 -0.43
C VAL A 51 -15.98 -17.67 0.52
N GLY A 52 -16.86 -18.26 1.33
CA GLY A 52 -16.52 -19.37 2.22
C GLY A 52 -16.07 -20.62 1.45
N LEU A 53 -16.78 -21.01 0.40
CA LEU A 53 -16.40 -22.13 -0.48
C LEU A 53 -15.04 -21.87 -1.17
N TRP A 54 -14.81 -20.64 -1.65
CA TRP A 54 -13.53 -20.24 -2.20
C TRP A 54 -12.39 -20.31 -1.15
N GLY A 55 -12.70 -19.94 0.10
CA GLY A 55 -11.77 -20.10 1.23
C GLY A 55 -11.33 -21.56 1.45
N ILE A 56 -12.26 -22.53 1.31
CA ILE A 56 -11.94 -23.97 1.41
C ILE A 56 -10.98 -24.38 0.29
N VAL A 57 -11.23 -23.92 -0.94
CA VAL A 57 -10.35 -24.17 -2.08
C VAL A 57 -8.95 -23.62 -1.83
N ILE A 58 -8.85 -22.41 -1.31
CA ILE A 58 -7.55 -21.78 -0.94
C ILE A 58 -6.85 -22.61 0.13
N LEU A 59 -7.54 -23.03 1.20
CA LEU A 59 -6.97 -23.88 2.25
C LEU A 59 -6.41 -25.19 1.68
N TYR A 60 -7.14 -25.84 0.75
CA TYR A 60 -6.65 -27.04 0.07
C TYR A 60 -5.34 -26.77 -0.68
N TYR A 61 -5.26 -25.68 -1.45
CA TYR A 61 -4.03 -25.33 -2.18
C TYR A 61 -2.88 -24.94 -1.28
N ILE A 62 -3.15 -24.23 -0.16
CA ILE A 62 -2.12 -23.93 0.84
C ILE A 62 -1.57 -25.24 1.41
N TRP A 63 -2.44 -26.17 1.83
CA TRP A 63 -2.03 -27.46 2.36
C TRP A 63 -1.24 -28.30 1.35
N ARG A 64 -1.60 -28.24 0.08
CA ARG A 64 -1.02 -29.09 -0.99
C ARG A 64 0.29 -28.52 -1.54
N TRP A 65 0.44 -27.22 -1.62
CA TRP A 65 1.55 -26.57 -2.34
C TRP A 65 2.52 -25.81 -1.46
N VAL A 66 2.11 -25.34 -0.28
CA VAL A 66 3.06 -24.63 0.60
C VAL A 66 3.89 -25.67 1.37
N PRO A 67 5.21 -25.73 1.14
CA PRO A 67 6.08 -26.63 1.86
C PRO A 67 6.15 -26.22 3.33
N GLN A 68 6.53 -27.17 4.19
CA GLN A 68 6.81 -26.87 5.60
C GLN A 68 8.01 -25.95 5.68
N VAL A 69 7.82 -24.77 6.26
CA VAL A 69 8.87 -23.77 6.50
C VAL A 69 9.27 -23.88 7.96
N GLU A 70 10.58 -23.84 8.22
CA GLU A 70 11.09 -23.80 9.60
C GLU A 70 10.41 -22.67 10.38
N GLY A 71 9.91 -23.01 11.58
CA GLY A 71 9.27 -22.04 12.46
C GLY A 71 10.21 -20.87 12.80
N LEU A 72 9.64 -19.70 13.04
CA LEU A 72 10.40 -18.59 13.62
C LEU A 72 10.85 -18.99 15.03
N LYS A 73 12.05 -18.57 15.43
CA LYS A 73 12.52 -18.77 16.79
C LYS A 73 11.52 -18.14 17.77
N ASP A 74 11.02 -18.95 18.68
CA ASP A 74 10.16 -18.42 19.74
C ASP A 74 11.00 -17.56 20.70
N THR A 75 10.77 -16.27 20.67
CA THR A 75 11.40 -15.29 21.55
C THR A 75 10.54 -14.95 22.76
N GLY A 76 9.38 -15.61 22.89
CA GLY A 76 8.36 -15.31 23.88
C GLY A 76 7.67 -13.97 23.62
N PHE A 77 6.54 -13.72 24.27
CA PHE A 77 5.71 -12.53 24.05
C PHE A 77 6.49 -11.22 24.22
N LYS A 78 7.27 -11.09 25.28
CA LYS A 78 8.09 -9.88 25.52
C LYS A 78 9.24 -9.72 24.51
N GLY A 79 9.79 -10.82 24.03
CA GLY A 79 10.88 -10.83 23.05
C GLY A 79 10.46 -10.26 21.70
N GLN A 80 9.22 -10.51 21.29
CA GLN A 80 8.68 -10.01 20.02
C GLN A 80 8.63 -8.46 19.94
N PHE A 81 8.51 -7.75 21.05
CA PHE A 81 8.50 -6.28 21.09
C PHE A 81 9.89 -5.65 21.14
N ARG A 82 10.96 -6.46 21.23
CA ARG A 82 12.32 -5.95 21.42
C ARG A 82 12.79 -5.03 20.29
N PHE A 83 12.35 -5.28 19.06
CA PHE A 83 12.72 -4.46 17.92
C PHE A 83 12.23 -3.01 18.02
N LEU A 84 11.11 -2.74 18.69
CA LEU A 84 10.57 -1.40 18.91
C LEU A 84 11.45 -0.51 19.84
N LYS A 85 12.45 -1.11 20.50
CA LYS A 85 13.41 -0.34 21.32
C LYS A 85 14.45 0.39 20.48
N THR A 86 14.54 0.11 19.17
CA THR A 86 15.47 0.78 18.25
C THR A 86 14.73 1.80 17.38
N PRO A 87 15.38 2.86 16.88
CA PRO A 87 14.71 3.88 16.08
C PRO A 87 14.36 3.41 14.66
N ALA A 88 15.04 2.41 14.11
CA ALA A 88 14.85 1.97 12.74
C ALA A 88 13.41 1.52 12.40
N PRO A 89 12.72 0.69 13.22
CA PRO A 89 11.32 0.35 12.99
C PRO A 89 10.39 1.55 12.97
N TRP A 90 10.60 2.52 13.87
CA TRP A 90 9.76 3.71 13.96
C TRP A 90 9.88 4.61 12.74
N LEU A 91 11.06 4.65 12.09
CA LEU A 91 11.24 5.35 10.82
C LEU A 91 10.42 4.71 9.71
N ILE A 92 10.39 3.37 9.64
CA ILE A 92 9.59 2.63 8.65
C ILE A 92 8.10 2.83 8.94
N LEU A 93 7.67 2.55 10.18
CA LEU A 93 6.26 2.67 10.58
C LEU A 93 5.73 4.10 10.44
N GLY A 94 6.54 5.09 10.81
CA GLY A 94 6.21 6.50 10.63
C GLY A 94 6.10 6.90 9.17
N ALA A 95 7.04 6.42 8.33
CA ALA A 95 6.98 6.65 6.88
C ALA A 95 5.75 5.98 6.26
N THR A 96 5.41 4.77 6.70
CA THR A 96 4.17 4.06 6.29
C THR A 96 2.94 4.85 6.67
N ALA A 97 2.80 5.23 7.95
CA ALA A 97 1.61 5.93 8.42
C ALA A 97 1.44 7.31 7.75
N LEU A 98 2.50 8.12 7.73
CA LEU A 98 2.40 9.48 7.21
C LEU A 98 2.47 9.53 5.70
N GLY A 99 3.34 8.73 5.06
CA GLY A 99 3.44 8.67 3.61
C GLY A 99 2.15 8.21 2.94
N ASN A 100 1.58 7.11 3.42
CA ASN A 100 0.29 6.61 2.93
C ASN A 100 -0.85 7.54 3.32
N GLY A 101 -0.84 8.08 4.55
CA GLY A 101 -1.80 9.09 5.00
C GLY A 101 -1.88 10.28 4.06
N GLY A 102 -0.74 10.74 3.52
CA GLY A 102 -0.70 11.81 2.51
C GLY A 102 -1.49 11.49 1.26
N VAL A 103 -1.38 10.27 0.73
CA VAL A 103 -2.17 9.83 -0.42
C VAL A 103 -3.64 9.72 -0.05
N PHE A 104 -3.96 9.18 1.14
CA PHE A 104 -5.36 9.01 1.57
C PHE A 104 -6.07 10.32 1.90
N CYS A 105 -5.35 11.43 2.17
CA CYS A 105 -5.96 12.76 2.18
C CYS A 105 -6.73 13.03 0.88
N TRP A 106 -6.14 12.68 -0.26
CA TRP A 106 -6.70 12.89 -1.59
C TRP A 106 -7.55 11.71 -2.07
N TYR A 107 -7.06 10.47 -1.90
CA TYR A 107 -7.68 9.27 -2.46
C TYR A 107 -9.10 9.04 -1.94
N SER A 108 -9.38 9.37 -0.68
CA SER A 108 -10.71 9.27 -0.09
C SER A 108 -11.75 10.18 -0.76
N TYR A 109 -11.29 11.23 -1.44
CA TYR A 109 -12.13 12.22 -2.12
C TYR A 109 -11.90 12.27 -3.63
N ILE A 110 -11.35 11.21 -4.18
CA ILE A 110 -10.97 11.11 -5.60
C ILE A 110 -12.20 11.22 -6.51
N ASN A 111 -13.33 10.57 -6.16
CA ASN A 111 -14.54 10.59 -6.98
C ASN A 111 -15.12 12.00 -7.14
N PRO A 112 -15.40 12.75 -6.06
CA PRO A 112 -15.85 14.14 -6.21
C PRO A 112 -14.81 15.05 -6.87
N MET A 113 -13.52 14.84 -6.71
CA MET A 113 -12.51 15.59 -7.45
C MET A 113 -12.60 15.32 -8.97
N LEU A 114 -12.69 14.05 -9.37
CA LEU A 114 -12.77 13.68 -10.80
C LEU A 114 -14.06 14.21 -11.45
N THR A 115 -15.19 14.20 -10.75
CA THR A 115 -16.47 14.68 -11.29
C THR A 115 -16.57 16.19 -11.28
N HIS A 116 -16.31 16.84 -10.14
CA HIS A 116 -16.57 18.29 -9.97
C HIS A 116 -15.40 19.17 -10.44
N ILE A 117 -14.16 18.67 -10.42
CA ILE A 117 -12.98 19.46 -10.82
C ILE A 117 -12.50 19.06 -12.21
N SER A 118 -12.35 17.75 -12.48
CA SER A 118 -11.81 17.28 -13.76
C SER A 118 -12.87 17.12 -14.85
N GLY A 119 -14.17 17.21 -14.52
CA GLY A 119 -15.27 17.15 -15.48
C GLY A 119 -15.52 15.78 -16.10
N PHE A 120 -15.21 14.71 -15.36
CA PHE A 120 -15.59 13.35 -15.77
C PHE A 120 -17.07 13.10 -15.45
N SER A 121 -17.78 12.35 -16.31
CA SER A 121 -19.12 11.86 -16.01
C SER A 121 -19.09 10.77 -14.94
N ALA A 122 -20.20 10.59 -14.21
CA ALA A 122 -20.33 9.55 -13.19
C ALA A 122 -20.05 8.14 -13.75
N GLU A 123 -20.43 7.89 -15.00
CA GLU A 123 -20.20 6.61 -15.70
C GLU A 123 -18.69 6.35 -15.94
N SER A 124 -17.87 7.40 -16.05
CA SER A 124 -16.43 7.30 -16.24
C SER A 124 -15.66 6.92 -14.96
N ILE A 125 -16.30 6.99 -13.79
CA ILE A 125 -15.62 6.72 -12.51
C ILE A 125 -15.18 5.27 -12.41
N THR A 126 -16.01 4.31 -12.80
CA THR A 126 -15.65 2.88 -12.75
C THR A 126 -14.39 2.57 -13.58
N PRO A 127 -14.29 2.90 -14.88
CA PRO A 127 -13.06 2.68 -15.63
C PRO A 127 -11.86 3.45 -15.09
N LEU A 128 -12.06 4.64 -14.51
CA LEU A 128 -10.98 5.38 -13.86
C LEU A 128 -10.48 4.68 -12.59
N MET A 129 -11.36 4.11 -11.79
CA MET A 129 -10.95 3.30 -10.62
C MET A 129 -10.20 2.03 -11.04
N ILE A 130 -10.58 1.41 -12.16
CA ILE A 130 -9.82 0.29 -12.74
C ILE A 130 -8.42 0.75 -13.15
N LEU A 131 -8.29 1.92 -13.77
CA LEU A 131 -7.00 2.52 -14.12
C LEU A 131 -6.16 2.80 -12.87
N ALA A 132 -6.75 3.31 -11.79
CA ALA A 132 -6.07 3.51 -10.50
C ALA A 132 -5.57 2.17 -9.92
N GLY A 133 -6.42 1.13 -9.95
CA GLY A 133 -6.05 -0.21 -9.50
C GLY A 133 -4.94 -0.84 -10.35
N PHE A 134 -4.97 -0.62 -11.66
CA PHE A 134 -3.86 -1.01 -12.55
C PHE A 134 -2.56 -0.32 -12.15
N GLY A 135 -2.59 0.99 -11.86
CA GLY A 135 -1.46 1.72 -11.32
C GLY A 135 -0.92 1.07 -10.04
N MET A 136 -1.79 0.72 -9.09
CA MET A 136 -1.41 0.05 -7.83
C MET A 136 -0.67 -1.27 -8.09
N VAL A 137 -1.21 -2.13 -8.94
CA VAL A 137 -0.58 -3.43 -9.27
C VAL A 137 0.77 -3.23 -9.92
N MET A 138 0.85 -2.37 -10.94
CA MET A 138 2.09 -2.12 -11.68
C MET A 138 3.14 -1.47 -10.79
N GLY A 139 2.77 -0.48 -9.98
CA GLY A 139 3.68 0.18 -9.05
C GLY A 139 4.29 -0.81 -8.06
N ASN A 140 3.46 -1.68 -7.47
CA ASN A 140 3.92 -2.70 -6.54
C ASN A 140 4.86 -3.73 -7.20
N LEU A 141 4.51 -4.28 -8.35
CA LEU A 141 5.32 -5.29 -9.05
C LEU A 141 6.67 -4.72 -9.52
N ILE A 142 6.66 -3.53 -10.11
CA ILE A 142 7.88 -2.83 -10.54
C ILE A 142 8.77 -2.54 -9.33
N SER A 143 8.20 -2.04 -8.26
CA SER A 143 8.90 -1.73 -7.02
C SER A 143 9.55 -2.97 -6.39
N GLY A 144 8.86 -4.11 -6.39
CA GLY A 144 9.41 -5.37 -5.88
C GLY A 144 10.69 -5.76 -6.62
N ARG A 145 10.65 -5.78 -7.98
CA ARG A 145 11.83 -6.08 -8.81
C ARG A 145 12.94 -5.07 -8.66
N LEU A 146 12.61 -3.78 -8.59
CA LEU A 146 13.60 -2.72 -8.38
C LEU A 146 14.25 -2.83 -6.99
N SER A 147 13.50 -3.25 -5.97
CA SER A 147 14.01 -3.43 -4.60
C SER A 147 15.03 -4.57 -4.51
N ASP A 148 14.83 -5.63 -5.30
CA ASP A 148 15.80 -6.72 -5.39
C ASP A 148 17.07 -6.32 -6.17
N ARG A 149 16.91 -5.47 -7.19
CA ARG A 149 18.04 -5.00 -8.03
C ARG A 149 18.88 -3.90 -7.35
N TYR A 150 18.24 -2.99 -6.64
CA TYR A 150 18.92 -1.85 -5.99
C TYR A 150 18.98 -2.03 -4.48
N THR A 151 17.99 -1.56 -3.77
CA THR A 151 17.75 -1.81 -2.33
C THR A 151 16.33 -1.36 -1.97
N PRO A 152 15.65 -2.04 -1.02
CA PRO A 152 14.29 -1.63 -0.61
C PRO A 152 14.23 -0.18 -0.10
N GLY A 153 15.23 0.26 0.69
CA GLY A 153 15.26 1.63 1.21
C GLY A 153 15.39 2.70 0.12
N LYS A 154 16.19 2.45 -0.93
CA LYS A 154 16.33 3.38 -2.07
C LYS A 154 15.03 3.46 -2.87
N VAL A 155 14.43 2.31 -3.16
CA VAL A 155 13.19 2.22 -3.95
C VAL A 155 12.02 2.85 -3.18
N GLY A 156 11.87 2.54 -1.88
CA GLY A 156 10.85 3.15 -1.03
C GLY A 156 10.99 4.68 -0.93
N THR A 157 12.23 5.18 -0.80
CA THR A 157 12.50 6.62 -0.80
C THR A 157 12.09 7.27 -2.13
N ALA A 158 12.43 6.65 -3.28
CA ALA A 158 12.06 7.15 -4.59
C ALA A 158 10.53 7.13 -4.81
N ALA A 159 9.86 6.08 -4.36
CA ALA A 159 8.40 5.97 -4.43
C ALA A 159 7.70 7.04 -3.56
N GLN A 160 8.20 7.33 -2.36
CA GLN A 160 7.69 8.41 -1.51
C GLN A 160 7.92 9.79 -2.15
N ALA A 161 9.06 10.02 -2.80
CA ALA A 161 9.31 11.25 -3.55
C ALA A 161 8.33 11.41 -4.72
N LEU A 162 8.05 10.31 -5.44
CA LEU A 162 7.04 10.30 -6.50
C LEU A 162 5.66 10.68 -5.96
N ILE A 163 5.23 10.12 -4.82
CA ILE A 163 3.96 10.46 -4.17
C ILE A 163 3.88 11.96 -3.88
N CYS A 164 4.92 12.54 -3.26
CA CYS A 164 4.95 13.99 -2.97
C CYS A 164 4.76 14.82 -4.25
N LEU A 165 5.47 14.47 -5.31
CA LEU A 165 5.38 15.16 -6.59
C LEU A 165 4.00 15.00 -7.22
N MET A 166 3.44 13.78 -7.20
CA MET A 166 2.12 13.53 -7.80
C MET A 166 1.00 14.27 -7.06
N LEU A 167 1.01 14.30 -5.72
CA LEU A 167 0.02 15.04 -4.94
C LEU A 167 0.08 16.55 -5.24
N LEU A 168 1.28 17.09 -5.36
CA LEU A 168 1.47 18.51 -5.73
C LEU A 168 0.93 18.78 -7.14
N LEU A 169 1.28 17.93 -8.10
CA LEU A 169 0.81 18.08 -9.49
C LEU A 169 -0.71 17.87 -9.60
N ILE A 170 -1.31 16.96 -8.84
CA ILE A 170 -2.76 16.78 -8.79
C ILE A 170 -3.45 18.07 -8.33
N PHE A 171 -2.92 18.76 -7.32
CA PHE A 171 -3.52 20.03 -6.87
C PHE A 171 -3.58 21.06 -7.99
N PHE A 172 -2.54 21.21 -8.81
CA PHE A 172 -2.49 22.21 -9.89
C PHE A 172 -3.16 21.73 -11.18
N LEU A 173 -3.01 20.45 -11.54
CA LEU A 173 -3.39 19.94 -12.86
C LEU A 173 -4.71 19.13 -12.85
N SER A 174 -5.37 18.96 -11.70
CA SER A 174 -6.66 18.26 -11.63
C SER A 174 -7.78 18.88 -12.49
N PRO A 175 -7.81 20.18 -12.83
CA PRO A 175 -8.79 20.70 -13.78
C PRO A 175 -8.63 20.17 -15.21
N TYR A 176 -7.45 19.68 -15.56
CA TYR A 176 -7.20 19.10 -16.88
C TYR A 176 -7.52 17.61 -16.88
N LYS A 177 -8.60 17.23 -17.54
CA LYS A 177 -9.21 15.91 -17.54
C LYS A 177 -8.22 14.75 -17.70
N TRP A 178 -7.42 14.76 -18.75
CA TRP A 178 -6.46 13.70 -19.04
C TRP A 178 -5.23 13.71 -18.12
N ALA A 179 -4.80 14.90 -17.70
CA ALA A 179 -3.75 15.02 -16.70
C ALA A 179 -4.19 14.43 -15.35
N ALA A 180 -5.42 14.72 -14.91
CA ALA A 180 -5.97 14.16 -13.69
C ALA A 180 -5.98 12.62 -13.70
N ALA A 181 -6.40 11.99 -14.81
CA ALA A 181 -6.42 10.54 -14.96
C ALA A 181 -5.00 9.93 -14.91
N LEU A 182 -4.04 10.54 -15.60
CA LEU A 182 -2.65 10.10 -15.62
C LEU A 182 -2.01 10.24 -14.22
N LEU A 183 -2.14 11.40 -13.60
CA LEU A 183 -1.59 11.68 -12.28
C LEU A 183 -2.21 10.80 -11.19
N MET A 184 -3.50 10.50 -11.30
CA MET A 184 -4.18 9.53 -10.45
C MET A 184 -3.52 8.15 -10.54
N CYS A 185 -3.31 7.64 -11.76
CA CYS A 185 -2.67 6.35 -11.99
C CYS A 185 -1.24 6.32 -11.42
N LEU A 186 -0.45 7.39 -11.64
CA LEU A 186 0.92 7.49 -11.13
C LEU A 186 0.98 7.65 -9.61
N CYS A 187 0.05 8.39 -9.01
CA CYS A 187 -0.02 8.56 -7.55
C CYS A 187 -0.37 7.23 -6.86
N THR A 188 -1.36 6.50 -7.39
CA THR A 188 -1.73 5.18 -6.87
C THR A 188 -0.65 4.14 -7.12
N ALA A 189 0.09 4.22 -8.24
CA ALA A 189 1.28 3.41 -8.46
C ALA A 189 2.35 3.68 -7.40
N GLY A 190 2.62 4.94 -7.07
CA GLY A 190 3.54 5.35 -6.00
C GLY A 190 3.12 4.80 -4.64
N LEU A 191 1.83 4.89 -4.29
CA LEU A 191 1.28 4.38 -3.04
C LEU A 191 1.60 2.89 -2.83
N PHE A 192 1.40 2.07 -3.84
CA PHE A 192 1.67 0.63 -3.74
C PHE A 192 3.14 0.27 -4.03
N ALA A 193 3.89 1.14 -4.71
CA ALA A 193 5.32 0.96 -4.88
C ALA A 193 6.10 1.04 -3.56
N VAL A 194 5.56 1.66 -2.52
CA VAL A 194 6.17 1.70 -1.17
C VAL A 194 5.92 0.40 -0.40
N SER A 195 4.81 -0.31 -0.67
CA SER A 195 4.33 -1.43 0.15
C SER A 195 5.31 -2.60 0.26
N SER A 196 5.90 -3.04 -0.86
CA SER A 196 6.87 -4.15 -0.84
C SER A 196 8.17 -3.77 -0.10
N PRO A 197 8.81 -2.62 -0.36
CA PRO A 197 9.93 -2.12 0.44
C PRO A 197 9.64 -2.06 1.95
N GLU A 198 8.50 -1.53 2.36
CA GLU A 198 8.11 -1.43 3.78
C GLU A 198 8.03 -2.79 4.45
N GLN A 199 7.37 -3.75 3.81
CA GLN A 199 7.23 -5.11 4.33
C GLN A 199 8.58 -5.81 4.49
N ILE A 200 9.45 -5.74 3.48
CA ILE A 200 10.78 -6.36 3.55
C ILE A 200 11.65 -5.70 4.62
N LEU A 201 11.65 -4.37 4.67
CA LEU A 201 12.49 -3.65 5.62
C LEU A 201 12.07 -3.91 7.07
N ILE A 202 10.76 -3.94 7.36
CA ILE A 202 10.30 -4.19 8.73
C ILE A 202 10.64 -5.63 9.16
N ILE A 203 10.52 -6.63 8.29
CA ILE A 203 10.88 -8.00 8.59
C ILE A 203 12.38 -8.09 8.91
N ARG A 204 13.24 -7.43 8.13
CA ARG A 204 14.69 -7.41 8.36
C ARG A 204 15.08 -6.71 9.66
N VAL A 205 14.39 -5.64 10.02
CA VAL A 205 14.66 -4.86 11.24
C VAL A 205 14.08 -5.54 12.49
N ALA A 206 12.95 -6.23 12.36
CA ALA A 206 12.22 -6.85 13.47
C ALA A 206 12.70 -8.27 13.79
N LYS A 207 14.01 -8.55 13.74
CA LYS A 207 14.56 -9.88 14.05
C LYS A 207 14.09 -10.41 15.39
N GLY A 208 13.44 -11.57 15.39
CA GLY A 208 12.82 -12.20 16.55
C GLY A 208 11.41 -11.69 16.88
N GLY A 209 10.86 -10.80 16.07
CA GLY A 209 9.50 -10.28 16.13
C GLY A 209 8.94 -9.99 14.74
N GLU A 210 9.35 -10.76 13.73
CA GLU A 210 9.05 -10.53 12.32
C GLU A 210 7.53 -10.50 12.06
N MET A 211 6.78 -11.40 12.70
CA MET A 211 5.32 -11.45 12.58
C MET A 211 4.67 -10.18 13.14
N LEU A 212 5.13 -9.75 14.32
CA LEU A 212 4.64 -8.52 14.94
C LEU A 212 5.03 -7.30 14.11
N GLY A 213 6.27 -7.27 13.58
CA GLY A 213 6.74 -6.21 12.69
C GLY A 213 5.86 -6.06 11.44
N ALA A 214 5.56 -7.15 10.76
CA ALA A 214 4.66 -7.18 9.61
C ALA A 214 3.23 -6.70 9.96
N ALA A 215 2.72 -7.11 11.13
CA ALA A 215 1.42 -6.63 11.62
C ALA A 215 1.45 -5.11 11.94
N CYS A 216 2.55 -4.61 12.54
CA CYS A 216 2.70 -3.18 12.83
C CYS A 216 2.69 -2.31 11.56
N VAL A 217 3.26 -2.78 10.44
CA VAL A 217 3.15 -2.08 9.15
C VAL A 217 1.69 -1.95 8.72
N GLN A 218 0.90 -3.01 8.85
CA GLN A 218 -0.52 -2.97 8.51
C GLN A 218 -1.32 -2.02 9.42
N VAL A 219 -0.98 -2.00 10.72
CA VAL A 219 -1.58 -1.03 11.67
C VAL A 219 -1.20 0.40 11.28
N ALA A 220 0.09 0.66 11.01
CA ALA A 220 0.58 1.97 10.59
C ALA A 220 -0.10 2.45 9.29
N PHE A 221 -0.24 1.55 8.31
CA PHE A 221 -0.95 1.82 7.05
C PHE A 221 -2.41 2.24 7.31
N ASN A 222 -3.17 1.45 8.08
CA ASN A 222 -4.57 1.76 8.35
C ASN A 222 -4.75 3.02 9.21
N LEU A 223 -3.85 3.26 10.18
CA LEU A 223 -3.84 4.49 10.97
C LEU A 223 -3.58 5.70 10.09
N GLY A 224 -2.61 5.60 9.18
CA GLY A 224 -2.31 6.64 8.19
C GLY A 224 -3.51 6.93 7.29
N ASN A 225 -4.18 5.89 6.80
CA ASN A 225 -5.38 6.03 5.98
C ASN A 225 -6.51 6.78 6.72
N ALA A 226 -6.74 6.43 7.99
CA ALA A 226 -7.76 7.09 8.81
C ALA A 226 -7.43 8.57 9.07
N ILE A 227 -6.18 8.86 9.48
CA ILE A 227 -5.71 10.24 9.71
C ILE A 227 -5.75 11.04 8.41
N GLY A 228 -5.28 10.45 7.31
CA GLY A 228 -5.30 11.07 5.99
C GLY A 228 -6.70 11.40 5.52
N ALA A 229 -7.62 10.44 5.56
CA ALA A 229 -9.01 10.65 5.19
C ALA A 229 -9.68 11.78 6.02
N TYR A 230 -9.41 11.79 7.31
CA TYR A 230 -9.92 12.86 8.20
C TYR A 230 -9.33 14.23 7.82
N ALA A 231 -8.01 14.33 7.68
CA ALA A 231 -7.34 15.58 7.32
C ALA A 231 -7.78 16.10 5.94
N GLY A 232 -7.92 15.19 4.95
CA GLY A 232 -8.47 15.51 3.64
C GLY A 232 -9.91 16.02 3.71
N GLY A 233 -10.73 15.43 4.61
CA GLY A 233 -12.10 15.85 4.86
C GLY A 233 -12.22 17.30 5.36
N LEU A 234 -11.32 17.71 6.24
CA LEU A 234 -11.29 19.09 6.71
C LEU A 234 -10.94 20.10 5.60
N ALA A 235 -10.20 19.65 4.60
CA ALA A 235 -9.78 20.51 3.49
C ALA A 235 -10.83 20.69 2.38
N ILE A 236 -11.90 19.89 2.36
CA ILE A 236 -12.96 19.95 1.33
C ILE A 236 -13.66 21.30 1.30
N SER A 237 -13.76 22.00 2.42
CA SER A 237 -14.38 23.33 2.49
C SER A 237 -13.72 24.34 1.53
N GLY A 238 -12.44 24.15 1.20
CA GLY A 238 -11.74 24.94 0.17
C GLY A 238 -11.95 24.45 -1.26
N GLY A 239 -12.55 23.25 -1.44
CA GLY A 239 -12.78 22.61 -2.73
C GLY A 239 -12.09 21.25 -2.84
N TYR A 240 -12.57 20.40 -3.76
CA TYR A 240 -12.13 18.99 -3.88
C TYR A 240 -10.69 18.74 -4.36
N ARG A 241 -9.92 19.76 -4.70
CA ARG A 241 -8.48 19.65 -5.00
C ARG A 241 -7.60 19.86 -3.78
N TYR A 242 -8.09 20.57 -2.75
CA TYR A 242 -7.32 20.88 -1.53
C TYR A 242 -6.91 19.65 -0.72
N PRO A 243 -7.67 18.55 -0.67
CA PRO A 243 -7.19 17.30 -0.08
C PRO A 243 -5.84 16.81 -0.60
N ALA A 244 -5.54 17.01 -1.90
CA ALA A 244 -4.24 16.68 -2.46
C ALA A 244 -3.13 17.56 -1.87
N LEU A 245 -3.36 18.86 -1.75
CA LEU A 245 -2.39 19.79 -1.15
C LEU A 245 -2.18 19.48 0.34
N THR A 246 -3.25 19.17 1.08
CA THR A 246 -3.18 18.75 2.49
C THR A 246 -2.36 17.46 2.66
N GLY A 247 -2.38 16.57 1.68
CA GLY A 247 -1.59 15.35 1.68
C GLY A 247 -0.09 15.57 1.50
N VAL A 248 0.34 16.69 0.88
CA VAL A 248 1.76 16.95 0.59
C VAL A 248 2.64 16.99 1.86
N PRO A 249 2.30 17.71 2.93
CA PRO A 249 3.09 17.70 4.17
C PRO A 249 3.25 16.30 4.77
N PHE A 250 2.17 15.50 4.79
CA PHE A 250 2.20 14.13 5.28
C PHE A 250 3.15 13.26 4.44
N ALA A 251 3.00 13.29 3.13
CA ALA A 251 3.86 12.56 2.21
C ALA A 251 5.34 13.01 2.31
N LEU A 252 5.59 14.31 2.50
CA LEU A 252 6.94 14.86 2.68
C LEU A 252 7.59 14.34 3.95
N ILE A 253 6.85 14.28 5.06
CA ILE A 253 7.35 13.69 6.31
C ILE A 253 7.66 12.21 6.07
N GLY A 254 6.76 11.47 5.42
CA GLY A 254 7.00 10.07 5.05
C GLY A 254 8.28 9.90 4.22
N PHE A 255 8.48 10.75 3.21
CA PHE A 255 9.70 10.78 2.41
C PHE A 255 10.96 11.04 3.26
N ILE A 256 10.93 12.03 4.15
CA ILE A 256 12.07 12.37 5.02
C ILE A 256 12.42 11.20 5.95
N LEU A 257 11.41 10.54 6.55
CA LEU A 257 11.63 9.39 7.42
C LEU A 257 12.24 8.22 6.65
N PHE A 258 11.76 7.94 5.45
CA PHE A 258 12.32 6.89 4.59
C PHE A 258 13.76 7.23 4.15
N LEU A 259 14.03 8.49 3.81
CA LEU A 259 15.36 8.96 3.45
C LEU A 259 16.35 8.85 4.62
N ILE A 260 15.92 9.18 5.84
CA ILE A 260 16.73 8.99 7.06
C ILE A 260 17.02 7.51 7.26
N PHE A 261 16.01 6.65 7.12
CA PHE A 261 16.22 5.20 7.19
C PHE A 261 17.24 4.73 6.15
N TYR A 262 17.05 5.10 4.89
CA TYR A 262 17.96 4.74 3.80
C TYR A 262 19.40 5.15 4.09
N LYS A 263 19.63 6.40 4.48
CA LYS A 263 21.00 6.91 4.72
C LYS A 263 21.66 6.33 5.97
N LYS A 264 20.92 6.07 7.06
CA LYS A 264 21.52 5.69 8.34
C LYS A 264 21.46 4.19 8.65
N TYR A 265 20.47 3.48 8.12
CA TYR A 265 20.18 2.11 8.55
C TYR A 265 20.21 1.07 7.43
N GLN A 266 20.11 1.48 6.16
CA GLN A 266 20.06 0.54 5.05
C GLN A 266 21.28 -0.41 4.98
N ALA A 267 22.48 0.08 5.27
CA ALA A 267 23.69 -0.74 5.25
C ALA A 267 23.77 -1.74 6.42
N LYS A 268 22.94 -1.57 7.46
CA LYS A 268 22.91 -2.42 8.65
C LYS A 268 21.92 -3.59 8.49
N TYR A 269 20.94 -3.44 7.61
CA TYR A 269 19.84 -4.38 7.38
C TYR A 269 19.69 -4.73 5.89
#